data_58fad1ed866ed704790704e569325b85
#
_entry.id   58fad1ed866ed704790704e569325b85
#
_cell.length_a   1.000
_cell.length_b   1.000
_cell.length_c   1.000
_cell.angle_alpha   90.00
_cell.angle_beta   90.00
_cell.angle_gamma   90.00
#
_symmetry.space_group_name_H-M   'P 1'
#
loop_
_entity.id
_entity.type
_entity.pdbx_description
1 polymer ?
#
loop_
_entity_poly.entity_id
_entity_poly.type
_entity_poly.pdbx_seq_one_letter_code
_entity_poly.pdbx_strand_id
1 'polypeptide(L)'
;MTIDHRSTGGSTTGGSTTGGSTTGRSFGEEGGRLTYGSYLRVPELLAQQIPQVVPPAHDELLFITVHQAYELWFQQLLHELTAVRDAMTTTQLWRARQLLRRAHVIERLLVSQIDVLETMTPQDFLEFRAALAPASGFQSVQFRELEFLSGAKDPGFLARFRSLTPAERRRLDGRLAEPSLWDAYLGLLASRGLPAGDDEQVLAALVEVARDRGRHDDLWQLAEDLLTHDELSGLWRARHVQMVERQIGTKSGTGGSTGAPYLHRRVPMRYYPLLWELRDWL
;
A
#
# COMPACT_ATOMS: atom_id res chain seq x y z
N MET A 1 34.58 82.48 22.34
CA MET A 1 34.64 82.54 23.79
C MET A 1 34.58 81.15 24.32
N THR A 2 35.70 80.75 24.89
CA THR A 2 36.07 79.46 25.46
C THR A 2 35.11 79.05 26.57
N ILE A 3 34.82 77.71 26.74
CA ILE A 3 35.13 76.98 27.97
C ILE A 3 34.94 75.52 27.77
N ASP A 4 36.01 74.80 28.08
CA ASP A 4 36.24 73.37 28.18
C ASP A 4 35.70 72.87 29.55
N HIS A 5 35.12 71.70 29.66
CA HIS A 5 35.11 70.93 30.90
C HIS A 5 35.02 69.42 30.59
N ARG A 6 36.12 68.77 30.91
CA ARG A 6 36.24 67.33 31.14
C ARG A 6 35.45 66.87 32.40
N SER A 7 34.87 65.69 32.36
CA SER A 7 34.84 64.77 33.52
C SER A 7 34.36 63.38 33.12
N THR A 8 35.28 62.43 33.21
CA THR A 8 35.29 61.14 33.99
C THR A 8 34.08 60.21 33.89
N GLY A 9 34.28 59.04 33.22
CA GLY A 9 34.32 57.72 33.83
C GLY A 9 32.99 57.13 34.33
N GLY A 10 32.53 56.12 33.69
CA GLY A 10 31.48 55.23 34.16
C GLY A 10 31.36 54.00 33.25
N SER A 11 32.17 52.97 33.53
CA SER A 11 32.03 51.68 32.90
C SER A 11 30.78 50.99 33.46
N THR A 12 29.77 50.77 32.61
CA THR A 12 28.70 49.86 32.91
C THR A 12 28.75 48.71 31.89
N THR A 13 29.19 47.59 32.41
CA THR A 13 29.11 46.27 31.76
C THR A 13 27.65 45.94 31.46
N GLY A 14 27.20 46.22 30.24
CA GLY A 14 25.93 45.73 29.72
C GLY A 14 26.07 44.24 29.37
N GLY A 15 25.50 43.36 30.20
CA GLY A 15 25.38 41.94 29.87
C GLY A 15 24.53 41.77 28.64
N SER A 16 25.16 41.33 27.55
CA SER A 16 24.48 40.84 26.38
C SER A 16 23.84 39.53 26.71
N THR A 17 22.54 39.53 26.97
CA THR A 17 21.74 38.30 26.93
C THR A 17 21.67 37.86 25.50
N THR A 18 22.59 37.00 25.10
CA THR A 18 22.46 36.21 23.88
C THR A 18 21.27 35.29 24.07
N GLY A 19 20.11 35.68 23.59
CA GLY A 19 19.01 34.76 23.34
C GLY A 19 19.50 33.71 22.34
N GLY A 20 19.87 32.55 22.86
CA GLY A 20 20.29 31.42 22.04
C GLY A 20 19.16 31.07 21.08
N SER A 21 19.33 31.42 19.81
CA SER A 21 18.54 30.85 18.73
C SER A 21 18.70 29.34 18.82
N THR A 22 17.61 28.64 19.03
CA THR A 22 17.57 27.19 19.10
C THR A 22 17.92 26.51 17.76
N THR A 23 18.21 27.30 16.72
CA THR A 23 18.66 26.84 15.39
C THR A 23 19.80 27.73 14.92
N GLY A 24 20.96 27.66 15.57
CA GLY A 24 22.17 28.40 15.17
C GLY A 24 22.81 27.92 13.86
N ARG A 25 22.08 27.17 13.03
CA ARG A 25 22.57 26.55 11.80
C ARG A 25 21.64 26.89 10.64
N SER A 26 22.19 27.28 9.50
CA SER A 26 21.44 27.49 8.25
C SER A 26 20.86 26.19 7.75
N PHE A 27 19.60 26.18 7.35
CA PHE A 27 18.99 24.99 6.73
C PHE A 27 19.73 24.65 5.42
N GLY A 28 20.24 23.42 5.32
CA GLY A 28 20.88 22.91 4.11
C GLY A 28 22.41 23.06 4.04
N GLU A 29 23.09 23.62 5.09
CA GLU A 29 24.55 23.81 5.07
C GLU A 29 25.34 22.77 5.89
N GLU A 30 24.65 21.80 6.56
CA GLU A 30 25.33 20.87 7.46
C GLU A 30 25.68 19.53 6.81
N GLY A 31 26.97 19.31 6.69
CA GLY A 31 27.60 18.00 6.83
C GLY A 31 27.38 16.96 5.75
N GLY A 32 26.66 17.21 4.66
CA GLY A 32 26.40 16.20 3.65
C GLY A 32 25.97 16.76 2.28
N ARG A 33 26.21 15.96 1.24
CA ARG A 33 25.77 16.28 -0.15
C ARG A 33 24.28 15.99 -0.40
N LEU A 34 23.57 15.37 0.56
CA LEU A 34 22.15 15.02 0.42
C LEU A 34 21.27 16.17 0.88
N THR A 35 20.35 16.56 0.00
CA THR A 35 19.22 17.46 0.30
C THR A 35 17.92 16.67 0.25
N TYR A 36 16.83 17.23 0.79
CA TYR A 36 15.50 16.64 0.68
C TYR A 36 15.14 16.28 -0.77
N GLY A 37 15.34 17.24 -1.69
CA GLY A 37 15.05 17.04 -3.11
C GLY A 37 15.92 15.97 -3.78
N SER A 38 17.22 15.93 -3.46
CA SER A 38 18.13 14.94 -4.05
C SER A 38 17.94 13.53 -3.47
N TYR A 39 17.65 13.42 -2.16
CA TYR A 39 17.36 12.13 -1.52
C TYR A 39 16.09 11.49 -2.05
N LEU A 40 15.02 12.27 -2.14
CA LEU A 40 13.72 11.80 -2.63
C LEU A 40 13.59 11.87 -4.16
N ARG A 41 14.58 12.41 -4.85
CA ARG A 41 14.55 12.62 -6.30
C ARG A 41 13.30 13.38 -6.75
N VAL A 42 12.96 14.42 -6.00
CA VAL A 42 11.70 15.16 -6.21
C VAL A 42 11.57 15.73 -7.62
N PRO A 43 12.60 16.34 -8.24
CA PRO A 43 12.49 16.83 -9.61
C PRO A 43 12.14 15.72 -10.62
N GLU A 44 12.79 14.57 -10.51
CA GLU A 44 12.54 13.43 -11.40
C GLU A 44 11.15 12.83 -11.16
N LEU A 45 10.74 12.71 -9.89
CA LEU A 45 9.41 12.21 -9.54
C LEU A 45 8.30 13.09 -10.12
N LEU A 46 8.42 14.41 -9.95
CA LEU A 46 7.43 15.38 -10.43
C LEU A 46 7.48 15.63 -11.95
N ALA A 47 8.46 15.05 -12.66
CA ALA A 47 8.54 15.09 -14.11
C ALA A 47 7.87 13.88 -14.79
N GLN A 48 7.30 12.94 -14.03
CA GLN A 48 6.70 11.71 -14.57
C GLN A 48 5.20 11.85 -14.86
N GLN A 49 4.56 12.96 -14.54
CA GLN A 49 3.15 13.20 -14.80
C GLN A 49 2.98 13.83 -16.20
N ILE A 50 2.83 12.96 -17.22
CA ILE A 50 2.82 13.38 -18.63
C ILE A 50 1.43 13.14 -19.21
N PRO A 51 0.58 14.18 -19.36
CA PRO A 51 -0.71 14.10 -20.02
C PRO A 51 -0.60 13.61 -21.49
N GLN A 52 -1.61 12.88 -21.95
CA GLN A 52 -1.65 12.30 -23.29
C GLN A 52 -2.46 13.13 -24.28
N VAL A 53 -3.39 14.00 -23.80
CA VAL A 53 -4.21 14.83 -24.67
C VAL A 53 -3.65 16.25 -24.82
N VAL A 54 -3.88 16.87 -25.97
CA VAL A 54 -3.42 18.23 -26.29
C VAL A 54 -4.61 19.04 -26.83
N PRO A 55 -4.98 20.17 -26.17
CA PRO A 55 -4.41 20.69 -24.90
C PRO A 55 -4.68 19.72 -23.74
N PRO A 56 -3.84 19.73 -22.67
CA PRO A 56 -4.04 18.85 -21.52
C PRO A 56 -5.41 19.05 -20.87
N ALA A 57 -6.14 17.94 -20.64
CA ALA A 57 -7.34 17.97 -19.82
C ALA A 57 -6.95 18.20 -18.35
N HIS A 58 -7.70 19.05 -17.64
CA HIS A 58 -7.35 19.45 -16.27
C HIS A 58 -7.18 18.24 -15.34
N ASP A 59 -8.11 17.32 -15.37
CA ASP A 59 -8.17 16.18 -14.44
C ASP A 59 -7.30 14.99 -14.85
N GLU A 60 -6.67 15.05 -16.04
CA GLU A 60 -5.71 14.02 -16.44
C GLU A 60 -4.50 13.99 -15.51
N LEU A 61 -4.03 15.15 -15.02
CA LEU A 61 -2.97 15.22 -14.02
C LEU A 61 -3.38 14.55 -12.71
N LEU A 62 -4.61 14.79 -12.24
CA LEU A 62 -5.17 14.14 -11.05
C LEU A 62 -5.18 12.61 -11.23
N PHE A 63 -5.68 12.14 -12.37
CA PHE A 63 -5.76 10.71 -12.70
C PHE A 63 -4.37 10.04 -12.68
N ILE A 64 -3.38 10.65 -13.34
CA ILE A 64 -1.99 10.16 -13.35
C ILE A 64 -1.43 10.11 -11.94
N THR A 65 -1.53 11.22 -11.20
CA THR A 65 -0.95 11.35 -9.85
C THR A 65 -1.53 10.30 -8.89
N VAL A 66 -2.85 10.10 -8.89
CA VAL A 66 -3.50 9.11 -8.03
C VAL A 66 -3.04 7.70 -8.37
N HIS A 67 -2.95 7.33 -9.65
CA HIS A 67 -2.49 6.00 -10.05
C HIS A 67 -1.01 5.77 -9.74
N GLN A 68 -0.15 6.76 -9.92
CA GLN A 68 1.25 6.69 -9.50
C GLN A 68 1.38 6.53 -7.98
N ALA A 69 0.57 7.24 -7.20
CA ALA A 69 0.54 7.08 -5.75
C ALA A 69 0.10 5.66 -5.34
N TYR A 70 -0.89 5.05 -6.03
CA TYR A 70 -1.24 3.64 -5.82
C TYR A 70 -0.05 2.70 -6.08
N GLU A 71 0.67 2.88 -7.18
CA GLU A 71 1.81 2.02 -7.52
C GLU A 71 2.96 2.16 -6.51
N LEU A 72 3.22 3.36 -5.98
CA LEU A 72 4.20 3.57 -4.92
C LEU A 72 3.78 2.88 -3.61
N TRP A 73 2.50 2.93 -3.24
CA TRP A 73 1.99 2.24 -2.07
C TRP A 73 1.94 0.72 -2.27
N PHE A 74 1.66 0.23 -3.47
CA PHE A 74 1.74 -1.21 -3.78
C PHE A 74 3.17 -1.72 -3.62
N GLN A 75 4.17 -0.95 -4.06
CA GLN A 75 5.58 -1.29 -3.84
C GLN A 75 5.91 -1.38 -2.34
N GLN A 76 5.45 -0.43 -1.54
CA GLN A 76 5.65 -0.43 -0.09
C GLN A 76 4.92 -1.61 0.56
N LEU A 77 3.68 -1.91 0.17
CA LEU A 77 2.93 -3.06 0.68
C LEU A 77 3.63 -4.38 0.34
N LEU A 78 4.14 -4.55 -0.88
CA LEU A 78 4.92 -5.73 -1.27
C LEU A 78 6.16 -5.90 -0.40
N HIS A 79 6.86 -4.81 -0.09
CA HIS A 79 7.99 -4.81 0.82
C HIS A 79 7.60 -5.26 2.24
N GLU A 80 6.56 -4.65 2.82
CA GLU A 80 6.09 -4.99 4.17
C GLU A 80 5.56 -6.42 4.25
N LEU A 81 4.68 -6.83 3.33
CA LEU A 81 4.04 -8.15 3.36
C LEU A 81 5.04 -9.29 3.06
N THR A 82 6.06 -9.05 2.23
CA THR A 82 7.16 -10.00 2.06
C THR A 82 7.90 -10.19 3.38
N ALA A 83 8.23 -9.10 4.08
CA ALA A 83 8.86 -9.16 5.39
C ALA A 83 7.95 -9.79 6.47
N VAL A 84 6.63 -9.63 6.38
CA VAL A 84 5.65 -10.34 7.24
C VAL A 84 5.76 -11.84 7.03
N ARG A 85 5.71 -12.31 5.79
CA ARG A 85 5.87 -13.73 5.45
C ARG A 85 7.16 -14.31 6.01
N ASP A 86 8.27 -13.61 5.81
CA ASP A 86 9.59 -14.05 6.25
C ASP A 86 9.70 -14.06 7.78
N ALA A 87 9.07 -13.10 8.46
CA ALA A 87 8.98 -13.07 9.92
C ALA A 87 8.12 -14.22 10.48
N MET A 88 7.03 -14.60 9.79
CA MET A 88 6.25 -15.79 10.14
C MET A 88 7.06 -17.07 9.97
N THR A 89 7.77 -17.22 8.85
CA THR A 89 8.61 -18.39 8.58
C THR A 89 9.74 -18.57 9.61
N THR A 90 10.24 -17.45 10.17
CA THR A 90 11.27 -17.44 11.22
C THR A 90 10.69 -17.30 12.64
N THR A 91 9.38 -17.51 12.81
CA THR A 91 8.65 -17.46 14.10
C THR A 91 8.77 -16.13 14.87
N GLN A 92 9.07 -15.03 14.18
CA GLN A 92 9.13 -13.68 14.76
C GLN A 92 7.75 -13.01 14.75
N LEU A 93 6.78 -13.57 15.50
CA LEU A 93 5.36 -13.19 15.41
C LEU A 93 5.10 -11.72 15.77
N TRP A 94 5.79 -11.19 16.80
CA TRP A 94 5.67 -9.78 17.15
C TRP A 94 6.07 -8.85 15.99
N ARG A 95 7.12 -9.26 15.22
CA ARG A 95 7.60 -8.51 14.06
C ARG A 95 6.60 -8.59 12.91
N ALA A 96 6.09 -9.78 12.62
CA ALA A 96 5.05 -9.99 11.61
C ALA A 96 3.84 -9.08 11.88
N ARG A 97 3.34 -9.08 13.12
CA ARG A 97 2.20 -8.25 13.53
C ARG A 97 2.49 -6.75 13.46
N GLN A 98 3.72 -6.32 13.85
CA GLN A 98 4.12 -4.92 13.74
C GLN A 98 4.07 -4.45 12.28
N LEU A 99 4.55 -5.27 11.34
CA LEU A 99 4.56 -4.95 9.91
C LEU A 99 3.15 -4.98 9.31
N LEU A 100 2.30 -5.95 9.70
CA LEU A 100 0.89 -5.99 9.31
C LEU A 100 0.13 -4.74 9.75
N ARG A 101 0.35 -4.24 10.96
CA ARG A 101 -0.27 -2.98 11.39
C ARG A 101 0.08 -1.80 10.48
N ARG A 102 1.33 -1.75 9.98
CA ARG A 102 1.73 -0.73 8.99
C ARG A 102 1.02 -0.96 7.66
N ALA A 103 0.97 -2.21 7.18
CA ALA A 103 0.24 -2.56 5.97
C ALA A 103 -1.24 -2.13 6.07
N HIS A 104 -1.92 -2.42 7.19
CA HIS A 104 -3.31 -2.02 7.42
C HIS A 104 -3.52 -0.49 7.35
N VAL A 105 -2.55 0.30 7.84
CA VAL A 105 -2.64 1.77 7.74
C VAL A 105 -2.55 2.20 6.28
N ILE A 106 -1.64 1.62 5.51
CA ILE A 106 -1.49 1.90 4.08
C ILE A 106 -2.76 1.47 3.32
N GLU A 107 -3.31 0.30 3.62
CA GLU A 107 -4.53 -0.20 2.97
C GLU A 107 -5.74 0.70 3.24
N ARG A 108 -5.91 1.21 4.46
CA ARG A 108 -6.95 2.21 4.74
C ARG A 108 -6.74 3.49 3.95
N LEU A 109 -5.49 3.93 3.77
CA LEU A 109 -5.16 5.07 2.92
C LEU A 109 -5.56 4.79 1.47
N LEU A 110 -5.28 3.58 0.94
CA LEU A 110 -5.68 3.19 -0.42
C LEU A 110 -7.20 3.18 -0.60
N VAL A 111 -7.96 2.74 0.41
CA VAL A 111 -9.43 2.82 0.39
C VAL A 111 -9.89 4.27 0.33
N SER A 112 -9.33 5.14 1.20
CA SER A 112 -9.68 6.57 1.25
C SER A 112 -9.24 7.34 0.00
N GLN A 113 -8.15 6.91 -0.67
CA GLN A 113 -7.64 7.57 -1.86
C GLN A 113 -8.62 7.48 -3.06
N ILE A 114 -9.56 6.53 -3.05
CA ILE A 114 -10.64 6.46 -4.05
C ILE A 114 -11.50 7.72 -4.02
N ASP A 115 -11.71 8.32 -2.85
CA ASP A 115 -12.50 9.54 -2.70
C ASP A 115 -11.90 10.71 -3.50
N VAL A 116 -10.59 10.74 -3.68
CA VAL A 116 -9.90 11.74 -4.51
C VAL A 116 -10.29 11.57 -5.98
N LEU A 117 -10.32 10.34 -6.50
CA LEU A 117 -10.78 10.07 -7.88
C LEU A 117 -12.26 10.41 -8.08
N GLU A 118 -13.08 10.20 -7.06
CA GLU A 118 -14.52 10.51 -7.13
C GLU A 118 -14.83 12.02 -7.19
N THR A 119 -13.85 12.89 -6.96
CA THR A 119 -14.01 14.35 -7.18
C THR A 119 -14.02 14.71 -8.66
N MET A 120 -13.44 13.89 -9.51
CA MET A 120 -13.49 14.05 -10.97
C MET A 120 -14.89 13.72 -11.47
N THR A 121 -15.46 14.57 -12.33
CA THR A 121 -16.77 14.27 -12.92
C THR A 121 -16.66 13.25 -14.08
N PRO A 122 -17.73 12.51 -14.40
CA PRO A 122 -17.74 11.66 -15.59
C PRO A 122 -17.42 12.41 -16.88
N GLN A 123 -17.82 13.68 -16.99
CA GLN A 123 -17.54 14.55 -18.14
C GLN A 123 -16.05 14.83 -18.28
N ASP A 124 -15.40 15.25 -17.17
CA ASP A 124 -13.96 15.53 -17.16
C ASP A 124 -13.14 14.27 -17.49
N PHE A 125 -13.55 13.11 -16.97
CA PHE A 125 -12.91 11.84 -17.32
C PHE A 125 -13.04 11.51 -18.81
N LEU A 126 -14.17 11.81 -19.42
CA LEU A 126 -14.39 11.53 -20.86
C LEU A 126 -13.51 12.38 -21.77
N GLU A 127 -13.01 13.54 -21.34
CA GLU A 127 -12.11 14.39 -22.12
C GLU A 127 -10.81 13.69 -22.52
N PHE A 128 -10.27 12.80 -21.66
CA PHE A 128 -9.01 12.11 -21.92
C PHE A 128 -9.12 10.58 -21.96
N ARG A 129 -10.26 10.01 -21.54
CA ARG A 129 -10.44 8.56 -21.44
C ARG A 129 -10.09 7.80 -22.73
N ALA A 130 -10.43 8.35 -23.88
CA ALA A 130 -10.17 7.70 -25.17
C ALA A 130 -8.68 7.56 -25.47
N ALA A 131 -7.86 8.52 -25.03
CA ALA A 131 -6.41 8.50 -25.21
C ALA A 131 -5.70 7.47 -24.32
N LEU A 132 -6.37 6.96 -23.27
CA LEU A 132 -5.79 5.95 -22.38
C LEU A 132 -5.73 4.56 -22.99
N ALA A 133 -6.56 4.26 -23.99
CA ALA A 133 -6.63 2.92 -24.57
C ALA A 133 -5.30 2.56 -25.29
N PRO A 134 -4.76 1.33 -25.10
CA PRO A 134 -5.31 0.18 -24.38
C PRO A 134 -4.88 0.07 -22.90
N ALA A 135 -4.33 1.12 -22.29
CA ALA A 135 -3.91 1.09 -20.89
C ALA A 135 -5.08 0.92 -19.92
N SER A 136 -4.88 0.14 -18.87
CA SER A 136 -5.88 -0.16 -17.86
C SER A 136 -5.23 -0.54 -16.54
N GLY A 137 -5.82 -0.17 -15.41
CA GLY A 137 -5.40 -0.61 -14.08
C GLY A 137 -5.37 -2.14 -13.91
N PHE A 138 -6.10 -2.88 -14.75
CA PHE A 138 -6.01 -4.35 -14.83
C PHE A 138 -4.58 -4.84 -15.12
N GLN A 139 -3.75 -4.03 -15.76
CA GLN A 139 -2.37 -4.34 -16.14
C GLN A 139 -1.36 -4.07 -15.01
N SER A 140 -1.78 -3.58 -13.83
CA SER A 140 -0.88 -3.40 -12.70
C SER A 140 -0.29 -4.74 -12.26
N VAL A 141 1.02 -4.89 -12.47
CA VAL A 141 1.79 -6.06 -12.08
C VAL A 141 1.90 -6.12 -10.56
N GLN A 142 2.18 -4.99 -9.90
CA GLN A 142 2.32 -4.92 -8.45
C GLN A 142 1.03 -5.29 -7.72
N PHE A 143 -0.12 -4.83 -8.20
CA PHE A 143 -1.41 -5.24 -7.63
C PHE A 143 -1.60 -6.76 -7.73
N ARG A 144 -1.19 -7.37 -8.83
CA ARG A 144 -1.26 -8.82 -8.99
C ARG A 144 -0.28 -9.56 -8.08
N GLU A 145 0.93 -9.04 -7.92
CA GLU A 145 1.89 -9.59 -6.95
C GLU A 145 1.34 -9.57 -5.53
N LEU A 146 0.63 -8.51 -5.13
CA LEU A 146 -0.04 -8.42 -3.83
C LEU A 146 -1.09 -9.52 -3.66
N GLU A 147 -1.94 -9.75 -4.66
CA GLU A 147 -2.93 -10.84 -4.60
C GLU A 147 -2.25 -12.22 -4.45
N PHE A 148 -1.18 -12.49 -5.22
CA PHE A 148 -0.48 -13.77 -5.14
C PHE A 148 0.24 -13.96 -3.80
N LEU A 149 0.91 -12.93 -3.31
CA LEU A 149 1.59 -12.95 -2.01
C LEU A 149 0.58 -13.15 -0.87
N SER A 150 -0.62 -12.57 -0.97
CA SER A 150 -1.69 -12.74 0.01
C SER A 150 -2.33 -14.12 0.01
N GLY A 151 -2.23 -14.89 -1.11
CA GLY A 151 -2.77 -16.25 -1.21
C GLY A 151 -3.69 -16.50 -2.41
N ALA A 152 -4.16 -15.45 -3.11
CA ALA A 152 -5.02 -15.60 -4.28
C ALA A 152 -4.22 -15.92 -5.56
N LYS A 153 -3.50 -17.03 -5.55
CA LYS A 153 -2.68 -17.50 -6.67
C LYS A 153 -3.57 -17.99 -7.81
N ASP A 154 -3.49 -17.34 -8.97
CA ASP A 154 -4.24 -17.70 -10.18
C ASP A 154 -3.26 -17.83 -11.38
N PRO A 155 -2.74 -19.04 -11.66
CA PRO A 155 -1.86 -19.27 -12.82
C PRO A 155 -2.54 -18.94 -14.15
N GLY A 156 -3.87 -19.12 -14.25
CA GLY A 156 -4.66 -18.80 -15.44
C GLY A 156 -4.69 -17.28 -15.73
N PHE A 157 -4.40 -16.46 -14.73
CA PHE A 157 -4.30 -15.01 -14.91
C PHE A 157 -3.14 -14.64 -15.84
N LEU A 158 -1.97 -15.29 -15.67
CA LEU A 158 -0.78 -15.02 -16.50
C LEU A 158 -1.01 -15.30 -17.99
N ALA A 159 -1.87 -16.27 -18.33
CA ALA A 159 -2.20 -16.59 -19.71
C ALA A 159 -3.00 -15.45 -20.40
N ARG A 160 -3.68 -14.61 -19.63
CA ARG A 160 -4.48 -13.47 -20.10
C ARG A 160 -3.66 -12.21 -20.33
N PHE A 161 -2.47 -12.10 -19.73
CA PHE A 161 -1.54 -10.98 -19.91
C PHE A 161 -0.65 -11.19 -21.14
N ARG A 162 -1.02 -10.59 -22.27
CA ARG A 162 -0.24 -10.65 -23.50
C ARG A 162 0.87 -9.58 -23.60
N SER A 163 0.80 -8.55 -22.75
CA SER A 163 1.67 -7.35 -22.82
C SER A 163 2.74 -7.29 -21.73
N LEU A 164 2.92 -8.37 -20.95
CA LEU A 164 3.96 -8.41 -19.93
C LEU A 164 5.36 -8.40 -20.55
N THR A 165 6.22 -7.52 -20.04
CA THR A 165 7.66 -7.62 -20.30
C THR A 165 8.24 -8.91 -19.71
N PRO A 166 9.38 -9.40 -20.22
CA PRO A 166 10.06 -10.56 -19.63
C PRO A 166 10.40 -10.40 -18.14
N ALA A 167 10.66 -9.17 -17.69
CA ALA A 167 10.96 -8.88 -16.29
C ALA A 167 9.68 -9.01 -15.41
N GLU A 168 8.57 -8.42 -15.84
CA GLU A 168 7.28 -8.51 -15.16
C GLU A 168 6.78 -9.96 -15.11
N ARG A 169 6.93 -10.69 -16.21
CA ARG A 169 6.58 -12.10 -16.25
C ARG A 169 7.35 -12.90 -15.20
N ARG A 170 8.67 -12.73 -15.12
CA ARG A 170 9.51 -13.41 -14.11
C ARG A 170 9.09 -13.05 -12.68
N ARG A 171 8.73 -11.80 -12.41
CA ARG A 171 8.24 -11.37 -11.09
C ARG A 171 6.97 -12.14 -10.71
N LEU A 172 5.98 -12.19 -11.60
CA LEU A 172 4.71 -12.89 -11.33
C LEU A 172 4.89 -14.42 -11.23
N ASP A 173 5.73 -15.03 -12.09
CA ASP A 173 6.07 -16.45 -12.01
C ASP A 173 6.74 -16.77 -10.65
N GLY A 174 7.65 -15.88 -10.18
CA GLY A 174 8.27 -15.99 -8.86
C GLY A 174 7.24 -15.94 -7.72
N ARG A 175 6.28 -14.98 -7.77
CA ARG A 175 5.22 -14.86 -6.76
C ARG A 175 4.28 -16.08 -6.74
N LEU A 176 4.03 -16.70 -7.88
CA LEU A 176 3.26 -17.96 -7.92
C LEU A 176 4.01 -19.13 -7.27
N ALA A 177 5.32 -19.20 -7.45
CA ALA A 177 6.15 -20.32 -6.97
C ALA A 177 6.50 -20.21 -5.48
N GLU A 178 6.69 -19.00 -4.94
CA GLU A 178 7.06 -18.81 -3.53
C GLU A 178 5.86 -18.98 -2.57
N PRO A 179 6.09 -19.27 -1.28
CA PRO A 179 5.03 -19.31 -0.27
C PRO A 179 4.28 -17.97 -0.17
N SER A 180 2.96 -18.03 -0.01
CA SER A 180 2.12 -16.90 0.33
C SER A 180 2.13 -16.60 1.83
N LEU A 181 1.45 -15.53 2.26
CA LEU A 181 1.18 -15.24 3.67
C LEU A 181 0.39 -16.38 4.32
N TRP A 182 -0.57 -16.96 3.59
CA TRP A 182 -1.35 -18.08 4.09
C TRP A 182 -0.50 -19.33 4.28
N ASP A 183 0.33 -19.69 3.30
CA ASP A 183 1.26 -20.81 3.41
C ASP A 183 2.20 -20.67 4.62
N ALA A 184 2.69 -19.45 4.87
CA ALA A 184 3.54 -19.15 6.03
C ALA A 184 2.79 -19.29 7.36
N TYR A 185 1.50 -18.88 7.41
CA TYR A 185 0.67 -19.05 8.60
C TYR A 185 0.37 -20.55 8.87
N LEU A 186 0.06 -21.34 7.83
CA LEU A 186 -0.11 -22.78 7.95
C LEU A 186 1.18 -23.46 8.45
N GLY A 187 2.34 -23.02 7.97
CA GLY A 187 3.64 -23.48 8.47
C GLY A 187 3.84 -23.18 9.96
N LEU A 188 3.33 -22.04 10.46
CA LEU A 188 3.32 -21.73 11.90
C LEU A 188 2.44 -22.68 12.69
N LEU A 189 1.22 -22.97 12.23
CA LEU A 189 0.32 -23.96 12.89
C LEU A 189 1.03 -25.31 12.99
N ALA A 190 1.59 -25.79 11.88
CA ALA A 190 2.32 -27.06 11.86
C ALA A 190 3.53 -27.07 12.82
N SER A 191 4.28 -25.96 12.92
CA SER A 191 5.43 -25.85 13.84
C SER A 191 5.05 -25.90 15.32
N ARG A 192 3.78 -25.60 15.63
CA ARG A 192 3.21 -25.69 16.99
C ARG A 192 2.51 -27.03 17.25
N GLY A 193 2.61 -28.00 16.33
CA GLY A 193 1.99 -29.32 16.43
C GLY A 193 0.48 -29.32 16.13
N LEU A 194 -0.04 -28.24 15.55
CA LEU A 194 -1.42 -28.14 15.11
C LEU A 194 -1.56 -28.71 13.69
N PRO A 195 -2.64 -29.47 13.38
CA PRO A 195 -2.84 -30.02 12.04
C PRO A 195 -3.04 -28.92 11.00
N ALA A 196 -2.40 -29.07 9.83
CA ALA A 196 -2.45 -28.07 8.75
C ALA A 196 -2.37 -28.72 7.35
N GLY A 197 -2.90 -29.92 7.21
CA GLY A 197 -2.78 -30.71 5.96
C GLY A 197 -3.87 -30.39 4.93
N ASP A 198 -5.12 -30.44 5.34
CA ASP A 198 -6.29 -30.11 4.53
C ASP A 198 -7.19 -29.08 5.21
N ASP A 199 -8.20 -28.58 4.52
CA ASP A 199 -9.07 -27.51 5.03
C ASP A 199 -9.80 -27.91 6.32
N GLU A 200 -10.22 -29.17 6.48
CA GLU A 200 -10.89 -29.66 7.68
C GLU A 200 -9.93 -29.65 8.88
N GLN A 201 -8.70 -30.13 8.68
CA GLN A 201 -7.66 -30.12 9.71
C GLN A 201 -7.26 -28.69 10.09
N VAL A 202 -7.10 -27.80 9.10
CA VAL A 202 -6.79 -26.39 9.33
C VAL A 202 -7.91 -25.73 10.12
N LEU A 203 -9.16 -25.96 9.76
CA LEU A 203 -10.32 -25.39 10.50
C LEU A 203 -10.35 -25.89 11.94
N ALA A 204 -10.10 -27.19 12.18
CA ALA A 204 -10.00 -27.75 13.52
C ALA A 204 -8.87 -27.08 14.33
N ALA A 205 -7.70 -26.88 13.73
CA ALA A 205 -6.59 -26.18 14.35
C ALA A 205 -6.93 -24.70 14.69
N LEU A 206 -7.62 -24.01 13.78
CA LEU A 206 -8.06 -22.65 14.02
C LEU A 206 -9.08 -22.56 15.18
N VAL A 207 -10.00 -23.53 15.29
CA VAL A 207 -10.93 -23.63 16.41
C VAL A 207 -10.19 -23.87 17.74
N GLU A 208 -9.17 -24.73 17.75
CA GLU A 208 -8.31 -24.94 18.93
C GLU A 208 -7.60 -23.65 19.32
N VAL A 209 -6.97 -22.96 18.36
CA VAL A 209 -6.29 -21.65 18.57
C VAL A 209 -7.26 -20.63 19.16
N ALA A 210 -8.49 -20.56 18.65
CA ALA A 210 -9.49 -19.62 19.13
C ALA A 210 -9.99 -19.91 20.54
N ARG A 211 -10.14 -21.20 20.89
CA ARG A 211 -10.68 -21.65 22.19
C ARG A 211 -9.64 -21.67 23.30
N ASP A 212 -8.40 -22.00 23.00
CA ASP A 212 -7.28 -21.99 23.98
C ASP A 212 -6.35 -20.78 23.75
N ARG A 213 -6.87 -19.59 23.95
CA ARG A 213 -6.10 -18.35 23.84
C ARG A 213 -4.98 -18.23 24.87
N GLY A 214 -5.09 -18.90 26.00
CA GLY A 214 -4.01 -18.95 27.00
C GLY A 214 -2.72 -19.54 26.43
N ARG A 215 -2.83 -20.52 25.52
CA ARG A 215 -1.71 -21.20 24.89
C ARG A 215 -1.33 -20.63 23.52
N HIS A 216 -2.32 -20.10 22.77
CA HIS A 216 -2.18 -19.77 21.36
C HIS A 216 -2.53 -18.30 21.04
N ASP A 217 -2.49 -17.38 22.02
CA ASP A 217 -2.89 -15.98 21.80
C ASP A 217 -2.08 -15.30 20.69
N ASP A 218 -0.80 -15.63 20.56
CA ASP A 218 0.06 -15.09 19.51
C ASP A 218 -0.39 -15.51 18.09
N LEU A 219 -0.79 -16.77 17.92
CA LEU A 219 -1.35 -17.28 16.65
C LEU A 219 -2.73 -16.69 16.37
N TRP A 220 -3.58 -16.60 17.41
CA TRP A 220 -4.90 -15.99 17.29
C TRP A 220 -4.81 -14.54 16.84
N GLN A 221 -3.98 -13.75 17.51
CA GLN A 221 -3.79 -12.34 17.19
C GLN A 221 -3.22 -12.13 15.76
N LEU A 222 -2.36 -13.03 15.30
CA LEU A 222 -1.84 -13.00 13.93
C LEU A 222 -2.93 -13.37 12.92
N ALA A 223 -3.79 -14.34 13.22
CA ALA A 223 -4.95 -14.69 12.39
C ALA A 223 -5.91 -13.50 12.23
N GLU A 224 -6.18 -12.77 13.31
CA GLU A 224 -7.00 -11.55 13.27
C GLU A 224 -6.33 -10.43 12.45
N ASP A 225 -5.01 -10.28 12.57
CA ASP A 225 -4.26 -9.33 11.74
C ASP A 225 -4.33 -9.71 10.25
N LEU A 226 -4.22 -11.01 9.89
CA LEU A 226 -4.40 -11.49 8.51
C LEU A 226 -5.84 -11.29 8.01
N LEU A 227 -6.83 -11.56 8.85
CA LEU A 227 -8.23 -11.32 8.51
C LEU A 227 -8.51 -9.84 8.23
N THR A 228 -7.91 -8.94 9.02
CA THR A 228 -7.98 -7.49 8.79
C THR A 228 -7.40 -7.09 7.44
N HIS A 229 -6.27 -7.69 7.02
CA HIS A 229 -5.69 -7.50 5.69
C HIS A 229 -6.66 -7.93 4.58
N ASP A 230 -7.30 -9.10 4.71
CA ASP A 230 -8.28 -9.60 3.73
C ASP A 230 -9.51 -8.70 3.66
N GLU A 231 -10.04 -8.26 4.82
CA GLU A 231 -11.17 -7.33 4.90
C GLU A 231 -10.87 -6.01 4.18
N LEU A 232 -9.72 -5.37 4.47
CA LEU A 232 -9.33 -4.10 3.86
C LEU A 232 -9.15 -4.23 2.34
N SER A 233 -8.58 -5.33 1.86
CA SER A 233 -8.49 -5.64 0.45
C SER A 233 -9.87 -5.82 -0.20
N GLY A 234 -10.81 -6.46 0.51
CA GLY A 234 -12.21 -6.59 0.09
C GLY A 234 -12.93 -5.24 0.02
N LEU A 235 -12.75 -4.39 1.01
CA LEU A 235 -13.30 -3.03 1.06
C LEU A 235 -12.76 -2.18 -0.11
N TRP A 236 -11.46 -2.25 -0.38
CA TRP A 236 -10.88 -1.53 -1.52
C TRP A 236 -11.52 -1.99 -2.84
N ARG A 237 -11.67 -3.30 -3.07
CA ARG A 237 -12.33 -3.83 -4.27
C ARG A 237 -13.76 -3.32 -4.40
N ALA A 238 -14.53 -3.35 -3.32
CA ALA A 238 -15.92 -2.89 -3.31
C ALA A 238 -16.02 -1.38 -3.63
N ARG A 239 -15.21 -0.54 -2.96
CA ARG A 239 -15.16 0.90 -3.22
C ARG A 239 -14.71 1.22 -4.65
N HIS A 240 -13.71 0.49 -5.15
CA HIS A 240 -13.22 0.67 -6.52
C HIS A 240 -14.33 0.36 -7.56
N VAL A 241 -15.11 -0.71 -7.38
CA VAL A 241 -16.24 -1.03 -8.27
C VAL A 241 -17.27 0.10 -8.28
N GLN A 242 -17.68 0.58 -7.10
CA GLN A 242 -18.64 1.68 -6.98
C GLN A 242 -18.14 2.95 -7.68
N MET A 243 -16.87 3.31 -7.50
CA MET A 243 -16.26 4.44 -8.16
C MET A 243 -16.28 4.28 -9.70
N VAL A 244 -15.90 3.09 -10.20
CA VAL A 244 -15.93 2.80 -11.64
C VAL A 244 -17.35 2.92 -12.19
N GLU A 245 -18.36 2.40 -11.50
CA GLU A 245 -19.76 2.53 -11.92
C GLU A 245 -20.24 3.98 -11.95
N ARG A 246 -19.82 4.80 -10.98
CA ARG A 246 -20.14 6.23 -10.96
C ARG A 246 -19.46 6.98 -12.12
N GLN A 247 -18.27 6.56 -12.54
CA GLN A 247 -17.51 7.25 -13.61
C GLN A 247 -17.90 6.83 -15.00
N ILE A 248 -18.11 5.55 -15.25
CA ILE A 248 -18.34 5.04 -16.63
C ILE A 248 -19.60 4.18 -16.77
N GLY A 249 -20.33 3.91 -15.68
CA GLY A 249 -21.51 3.04 -15.72
C GLY A 249 -21.15 1.63 -16.20
N THR A 250 -21.91 1.11 -17.17
CA THR A 250 -21.72 -0.22 -17.74
C THR A 250 -20.77 -0.27 -18.94
N LYS A 251 -20.09 0.84 -19.26
CA LYS A 251 -19.16 0.88 -20.40
C LYS A 251 -17.98 -0.06 -20.17
N SER A 252 -17.45 -0.63 -21.26
CA SER A 252 -16.24 -1.47 -21.21
C SER A 252 -15.03 -0.69 -20.69
N GLY A 253 -14.12 -1.36 -20.00
CA GLY A 253 -12.83 -0.78 -19.60
C GLY A 253 -11.94 -0.49 -20.81
N THR A 254 -11.03 0.48 -20.68
CA THR A 254 -10.07 0.86 -21.73
C THR A 254 -9.14 -0.27 -22.15
N GLY A 255 -8.85 -1.22 -21.26
CA GLY A 255 -8.02 -2.39 -21.52
C GLY A 255 -8.75 -3.62 -22.05
N GLY A 256 -9.98 -3.47 -22.57
CA GLY A 256 -10.74 -4.57 -23.18
C GLY A 256 -11.47 -5.49 -22.18
N SER A 257 -11.50 -5.15 -20.89
CA SER A 257 -12.33 -5.86 -19.91
C SER A 257 -13.81 -5.49 -20.09
N THR A 258 -14.72 -6.34 -19.56
CA THR A 258 -16.16 -6.02 -19.52
C THR A 258 -16.51 -4.89 -18.54
N GLY A 259 -15.52 -4.18 -18.00
CA GLY A 259 -15.73 -3.07 -17.04
C GLY A 259 -16.25 -3.53 -15.68
N ALA A 260 -17.24 -2.80 -15.13
CA ALA A 260 -17.81 -3.07 -13.81
C ALA A 260 -18.26 -4.53 -13.60
N PRO A 261 -18.89 -5.25 -14.54
CA PRO A 261 -19.26 -6.65 -14.36
C PRO A 261 -18.08 -7.60 -14.07
N TYR A 262 -16.89 -7.33 -14.64
CA TYR A 262 -15.69 -8.10 -14.28
C TYR A 262 -15.25 -7.82 -12.84
N LEU A 263 -15.24 -6.56 -12.45
CA LEU A 263 -14.82 -6.14 -11.11
C LEU A 263 -15.77 -6.68 -10.02
N HIS A 264 -17.08 -6.67 -10.26
CA HIS A 264 -18.07 -7.26 -9.35
C HIS A 264 -17.77 -8.71 -8.99
N ARG A 265 -17.35 -9.53 -9.96
CA ARG A 265 -16.99 -10.94 -9.72
C ARG A 265 -15.77 -11.10 -8.82
N ARG A 266 -14.96 -10.05 -8.67
CA ARG A 266 -13.76 -10.06 -7.80
C ARG A 266 -14.03 -9.56 -6.37
N VAL A 267 -15.17 -8.89 -6.13
CA VAL A 267 -15.51 -8.36 -4.80
C VAL A 267 -15.59 -9.45 -3.72
N PRO A 268 -16.24 -10.62 -3.95
CA PRO A 268 -16.37 -11.65 -2.91
C PRO A 268 -15.10 -12.49 -2.72
N MET A 269 -14.02 -12.22 -3.44
CA MET A 269 -12.77 -12.96 -3.28
C MET A 269 -12.20 -12.77 -1.88
N ARG A 270 -11.82 -13.87 -1.23
CA ARG A 270 -11.15 -13.92 0.07
C ARG A 270 -9.76 -14.51 -0.09
N TYR A 271 -8.80 -13.97 0.64
CA TYR A 271 -7.44 -14.52 0.73
C TYR A 271 -7.38 -15.69 1.70
N TYR A 272 -8.16 -15.61 2.80
CA TYR A 272 -8.16 -16.55 3.90
C TYR A 272 -9.58 -17.05 4.22
N PRO A 273 -10.24 -17.82 3.32
CA PRO A 273 -11.63 -18.24 3.49
C PRO A 273 -11.90 -18.92 4.83
N LEU A 274 -10.99 -19.80 5.29
CA LEU A 274 -11.13 -20.53 6.54
C LEU A 274 -11.11 -19.64 7.79
N LEU A 275 -10.43 -18.49 7.75
CA LEU A 275 -10.51 -17.52 8.85
C LEU A 275 -11.90 -16.88 8.94
N TRP A 276 -12.60 -16.70 7.82
CA TRP A 276 -13.98 -16.23 7.82
C TRP A 276 -14.94 -17.33 8.29
N GLU A 277 -14.79 -18.55 7.79
CA GLU A 277 -15.59 -19.71 8.16
C GLU A 277 -15.47 -20.08 9.64
N LEU A 278 -14.29 -19.89 10.24
CA LEU A 278 -14.04 -20.12 11.65
C LEU A 278 -15.14 -19.49 12.56
N ARG A 279 -15.72 -18.34 12.16
CA ARG A 279 -16.73 -17.64 12.97
C ARG A 279 -18.01 -18.48 13.18
N ASP A 280 -18.31 -19.37 12.27
CA ASP A 280 -19.46 -20.27 12.37
C ASP A 280 -19.24 -21.37 13.42
N TRP A 281 -18.01 -21.53 13.93
CA TRP A 281 -17.60 -22.59 14.85
C TRP A 281 -17.25 -22.09 16.26
N LEU A 282 -17.29 -20.77 16.45
CA LEU A 282 -17.07 -20.14 17.76
C LEU A 282 -18.39 -19.88 18.47
#